data_f897058769a5e94533ea04c5c9c4ba0a
#
_entry.id   f897058769a5e94533ea04c5c9c4ba0a
#
_cell.length_a   1.000
_cell.length_b   1.000
_cell.length_c   1.000
_cell.angle_alpha   90.00
_cell.angle_beta   90.00
_cell.angle_gamma   90.00
#
_symmetry.space_group_name_H-M   'P 1'
#
loop_
_entity.id
_entity.type
_entity.pdbx_description
1 polymer ?
#
loop_
_entity_poly.entity_id
_entity_poly.type
_entity_poly.pdbx_seq_one_letter_code
_entity_poly.pdbx_strand_id
1 'polypeptide(L)'
;MKPKELQQKLGITAERIKLFKREGVFMPENPPVGNRGTNYTETDYNNLKFIIVLTKSGLTCSDIRKLQKGDCTLEEAIITRRLYIEDDMAKKRNSLTLLAEILDDNEKFGDFHTDHYWDIISRREAEGKEFIDVMDMYDYLPVSLIRTVRCPYCGEELEVNLEDYETGQNSDDRNNEMGLDITYDFDSEDNIECPSCQMKYRIFGWIREYPIGAYDSENIIVSKETEV
;
A
#
# COMPACT_ATOMS: atom_id res chain seq x y z
N MET A 1 19.14 -15.48 15.37
CA MET A 1 17.72 -15.36 15.77
C MET A 1 16.83 -15.90 14.63
N LYS A 2 15.85 -16.74 14.96
CA LYS A 2 14.90 -17.26 13.96
C LYS A 2 13.86 -16.20 13.54
N PRO A 3 13.28 -16.26 12.33
CA PRO A 3 12.31 -15.26 11.86
C PRO A 3 11.13 -15.01 12.81
N LYS A 4 10.52 -16.06 13.35
CA LYS A 4 9.40 -15.94 14.31
C LYS A 4 9.80 -15.24 15.61
N GLU A 5 11.00 -15.53 16.12
CA GLU A 5 11.53 -14.91 17.33
C GLU A 5 11.78 -13.39 17.10
N LEU A 6 12.35 -13.04 15.94
CA LEU A 6 12.56 -11.65 15.54
C LEU A 6 11.24 -10.87 15.48
N GLN A 7 10.24 -11.46 14.82
CA GLN A 7 8.91 -10.87 14.70
C GLN A 7 8.26 -10.62 16.06
N GLN A 8 8.31 -11.58 16.94
CA GLN A 8 7.79 -11.46 18.31
C GLN A 8 8.49 -10.37 19.11
N LYS A 9 9.82 -10.32 19.06
CA LYS A 9 10.61 -9.31 19.79
C LYS A 9 10.38 -7.88 19.28
N LEU A 10 10.17 -7.70 17.95
CA LEU A 10 9.97 -6.41 17.34
C LEU A 10 8.49 -6.01 17.23
N GLY A 11 7.56 -6.94 17.46
CA GLY A 11 6.12 -6.71 17.32
C GLY A 11 5.72 -6.36 15.88
N ILE A 12 6.33 -7.03 14.89
CA ILE A 12 6.06 -6.80 13.47
C ILE A 12 5.75 -8.11 12.74
N THR A 13 5.07 -8.00 11.61
CA THR A 13 4.74 -9.15 10.76
C THR A 13 5.89 -9.53 9.83
N ALA A 14 5.82 -10.73 9.25
CA ALA A 14 6.77 -11.16 8.22
C ALA A 14 6.71 -10.27 6.98
N GLU A 15 5.51 -9.85 6.61
CA GLU A 15 5.21 -8.98 5.46
C GLU A 15 5.92 -7.64 5.61
N ARG A 16 5.91 -7.06 6.80
CA ARG A 16 6.62 -5.80 7.06
C ARG A 16 8.14 -5.94 6.92
N ILE A 17 8.71 -7.08 7.29
CA ILE A 17 10.13 -7.36 7.05
C ILE A 17 10.39 -7.53 5.55
N LYS A 18 9.51 -8.25 4.82
CA LYS A 18 9.59 -8.38 3.37
C LYS A 18 9.51 -7.00 2.69
N LEU A 19 8.57 -6.15 3.11
CA LEU A 19 8.46 -4.77 2.62
C LEU A 19 9.78 -4.02 2.77
N PHE A 20 10.39 -4.02 3.95
CA PHE A 20 11.65 -3.32 4.18
C PHE A 20 12.79 -3.85 3.31
N LYS A 21 12.81 -5.16 3.02
CA LYS A 21 13.76 -5.77 2.09
C LYS A 21 13.50 -5.33 0.65
N ARG A 22 12.24 -5.40 0.19
CA ARG A 22 11.83 -4.97 -1.14
C ARG A 22 12.14 -3.50 -1.37
N GLU A 23 11.84 -2.66 -0.40
CA GLU A 23 12.15 -1.23 -0.42
C GLU A 23 13.65 -0.91 -0.28
N GLY A 24 14.50 -1.92 -0.11
CA GLY A 24 15.95 -1.75 -0.02
C GLY A 24 16.43 -0.99 1.23
N VAL A 25 15.57 -0.80 2.24
CA VAL A 25 15.95 -0.14 3.50
C VAL A 25 16.52 -1.11 4.52
N PHE A 26 16.31 -2.41 4.32
CA PHE A 26 16.87 -3.47 5.16
C PHE A 26 17.42 -4.61 4.32
N MET A 27 18.66 -5.00 4.60
CA MET A 27 19.29 -6.20 4.06
C MET A 27 19.91 -6.99 5.20
N PRO A 28 19.56 -8.28 5.40
CA PRO A 28 20.17 -9.09 6.46
C PRO A 28 21.64 -9.34 6.16
N GLU A 29 22.48 -9.38 7.21
CA GLU A 29 23.92 -9.68 7.09
C GLU A 29 24.17 -11.06 6.46
N ASN A 30 23.27 -12.02 6.77
CA ASN A 30 23.35 -13.37 6.22
C ASN A 30 22.10 -13.66 5.37
N PRO A 31 22.08 -13.25 4.08
CA PRO A 31 20.96 -13.56 3.20
C PRO A 31 20.81 -15.08 3.04
N PRO A 32 19.57 -15.59 2.84
CA PRO A 32 19.34 -17.02 2.69
C PRO A 32 20.07 -17.57 1.46
N VAL A 33 20.75 -18.70 1.61
CA VAL A 33 21.37 -19.43 0.50
C VAL A 33 20.53 -20.68 0.23
N GLY A 34 19.87 -20.73 -0.93
CA GLY A 34 18.95 -21.81 -1.30
C GLY A 34 17.73 -21.88 -0.36
N ASN A 35 17.21 -23.08 -0.09
CA ASN A 35 16.03 -23.32 0.76
C ASN A 35 16.29 -23.17 2.28
N ARG A 36 17.41 -22.62 2.69
CA ARG A 36 17.70 -22.41 4.12
C ARG A 36 17.04 -21.12 4.58
N GLY A 37 16.25 -21.21 5.66
CA GLY A 37 15.63 -20.03 6.27
C GLY A 37 16.67 -19.01 6.76
N THR A 38 16.34 -17.72 6.70
CA THR A 38 17.18 -16.62 7.17
C THR A 38 17.40 -16.74 8.69
N ASN A 39 18.65 -16.70 9.15
CA ASN A 39 18.99 -16.49 10.55
C ASN A 39 19.46 -15.04 10.71
N TYR A 40 18.71 -14.27 11.50
CA TYR A 40 19.02 -12.87 11.77
C TYR A 40 20.04 -12.75 12.90
N THR A 41 20.96 -11.80 12.75
CA THR A 41 21.97 -11.45 13.74
C THR A 41 21.42 -10.44 14.75
N GLU A 42 22.20 -10.09 15.75
CA GLU A 42 21.88 -9.00 16.68
C GLU A 42 21.94 -7.63 15.95
N THR A 43 22.84 -7.49 14.99
CA THR A 43 22.94 -6.31 14.13
C THR A 43 21.66 -6.15 13.30
N ASP A 44 21.16 -7.23 12.70
CA ASP A 44 19.88 -7.23 11.95
C ASP A 44 18.71 -6.78 12.84
N TYR A 45 18.65 -7.28 14.08
CA TYR A 45 17.65 -6.89 15.05
C TYR A 45 17.70 -5.39 15.35
N ASN A 46 18.89 -4.83 15.61
CA ASN A 46 19.07 -3.42 15.92
C ASN A 46 18.75 -2.54 14.70
N ASN A 47 19.15 -2.95 13.50
CA ASN A 47 18.85 -2.24 12.26
C ASN A 47 17.34 -2.20 12.01
N LEU A 48 16.65 -3.33 12.13
CA LEU A 48 15.19 -3.36 11.99
C LEU A 48 14.50 -2.52 13.05
N LYS A 49 14.95 -2.60 14.31
CA LYS A 49 14.42 -1.76 15.39
C LYS A 49 14.55 -0.28 15.06
N PHE A 50 15.70 0.15 14.54
CA PHE A 50 15.94 1.52 14.12
C PHE A 50 14.99 1.93 12.99
N ILE A 51 14.86 1.11 11.93
CA ILE A 51 13.93 1.35 10.81
C ILE A 51 12.47 1.47 11.33
N ILE A 52 12.07 0.59 12.26
CA ILE A 52 10.73 0.64 12.86
C ILE A 52 10.50 1.95 13.60
N VAL A 53 11.47 2.42 14.37
CA VAL A 53 11.37 3.72 15.07
C VAL A 53 11.16 4.84 14.07
N LEU A 54 11.97 4.91 13.01
CA LEU A 54 11.85 5.94 11.99
C LEU A 54 10.49 5.88 11.26
N THR A 55 10.04 4.69 10.87
CA THR A 55 8.73 4.55 10.20
C THR A 55 7.55 4.85 11.13
N LYS A 56 7.63 4.50 12.42
CA LYS A 56 6.62 4.90 13.41
C LYS A 56 6.63 6.41 13.70
N SER A 57 7.76 7.07 13.48
CA SER A 57 7.87 8.54 13.55
C SER A 57 7.37 9.24 12.27
N GLY A 58 6.87 8.47 11.29
CA GLY A 58 6.27 8.99 10.07
C GLY A 58 7.21 9.06 8.86
N LEU A 59 8.51 8.73 8.99
CA LEU A 59 9.41 8.69 7.83
C LEU A 59 9.03 7.53 6.89
N THR A 60 9.08 7.80 5.59
CA THR A 60 8.85 6.78 4.56
C THR A 60 10.09 5.92 4.31
N CYS A 61 9.93 4.79 3.64
CA CYS A 61 11.07 4.01 3.17
C CYS A 61 11.97 4.83 2.22
N SER A 62 11.39 5.74 1.43
CA SER A 62 12.16 6.66 0.58
C SER A 62 13.05 7.58 1.41
N ASP A 63 12.53 8.17 2.49
CA ASP A 63 13.31 9.03 3.38
C ASP A 63 14.45 8.26 4.03
N ILE A 64 14.18 7.01 4.48
CA ILE A 64 15.20 6.15 5.08
C ILE A 64 16.30 5.79 4.06
N ARG A 65 15.94 5.52 2.79
CA ARG A 65 16.95 5.28 1.73
C ARG A 65 17.84 6.50 1.50
N LYS A 66 17.28 7.71 1.47
CA LYS A 66 18.05 8.96 1.34
C LYS A 66 19.04 9.13 2.51
N LEU A 67 18.57 8.85 3.74
CA LEU A 67 19.42 8.85 4.93
C LEU A 67 20.56 7.84 4.83
N GLN A 68 20.27 6.62 4.41
CA GLN A 68 21.27 5.55 4.28
C GLN A 68 22.32 5.84 3.19
N LYS A 69 21.93 6.55 2.13
CA LYS A 69 22.83 7.01 1.07
C LYS A 69 23.62 8.26 1.44
N GLY A 70 23.22 8.97 2.50
CA GLY A 70 23.81 10.26 2.86
C GLY A 70 23.32 11.42 1.99
N ASP A 71 22.20 11.25 1.29
CA ASP A 71 21.61 12.28 0.41
C ASP A 71 20.95 13.40 1.23
N CYS A 72 20.63 13.14 2.50
CA CYS A 72 20.14 14.12 3.47
C CYS A 72 20.53 13.74 4.89
N THR A 73 20.50 14.71 5.80
CA THR A 73 20.68 14.50 7.25
C THR A 73 19.38 14.01 7.89
N LEU A 74 19.49 13.40 9.07
CA LEU A 74 18.33 12.99 9.86
C LEU A 74 17.46 14.20 10.25
N GLU A 75 18.07 15.34 10.57
CA GLU A 75 17.39 16.57 10.90
C GLU A 75 16.55 17.08 9.73
N GLU A 76 17.13 17.15 8.52
CA GLU A 76 16.43 17.57 7.31
C GLU A 76 15.25 16.64 6.99
N ALA A 77 15.45 15.33 7.07
CA ALA A 77 14.38 14.35 6.83
C ALA A 77 13.22 14.51 7.84
N ILE A 78 13.53 14.71 9.13
CA ILE A 78 12.52 14.92 10.18
C ILE A 78 11.76 16.23 9.96
N ILE A 79 12.45 17.35 9.68
CA ILE A 79 11.82 18.65 9.44
C ILE A 79 10.90 18.57 8.23
N THR A 80 11.39 18.04 7.11
CA THR A 80 10.60 17.91 5.88
C THR A 80 9.34 17.05 6.12
N ARG A 81 9.51 15.91 6.80
CA ARG A 81 8.39 15.00 7.06
C ARG A 81 7.37 15.58 8.04
N ARG A 82 7.84 16.30 9.04
CA ARG A 82 6.98 16.99 9.98
C ARG A 82 6.10 18.02 9.29
N LEU A 83 6.69 18.89 8.44
CA LEU A 83 5.94 19.88 7.67
C LEU A 83 4.86 19.23 6.79
N TYR A 84 5.20 18.13 6.13
CA TYR A 84 4.24 17.36 5.33
C TYR A 84 3.07 16.84 6.17
N ILE A 85 3.36 16.25 7.35
CA ILE A 85 2.33 15.72 8.25
C ILE A 85 1.46 16.85 8.80
N GLU A 86 2.04 18.02 9.16
CA GLU A 86 1.31 19.17 9.65
C GLU A 86 0.35 19.72 8.58
N ASP A 87 0.79 19.80 7.33
CA ASP A 87 -0.03 20.21 6.18
C ASP A 87 -1.19 19.24 5.93
N ASP A 88 -0.91 17.94 5.83
CA ASP A 88 -1.92 16.88 5.66
C ASP A 88 -2.98 16.92 6.80
N MET A 89 -2.53 17.12 8.02
CA MET A 89 -3.44 17.27 9.17
C MET A 89 -4.31 18.53 9.06
N ALA A 90 -3.76 19.63 8.54
CA ALA A 90 -4.52 20.86 8.33
C ALA A 90 -5.62 20.68 7.27
N LYS A 91 -5.29 20.08 6.14
CA LYS A 91 -6.26 19.72 5.07
C LYS A 91 -7.37 18.82 5.60
N LYS A 92 -7.03 17.77 6.32
CA LYS A 92 -8.00 16.86 6.96
C LYS A 92 -8.93 17.58 7.93
N ARG A 93 -8.39 18.49 8.74
CA ARG A 93 -9.18 19.29 9.67
C ARG A 93 -10.16 20.23 8.96
N ASN A 94 -9.73 20.87 7.88
CA ASN A 94 -10.58 21.76 7.09
C ASN A 94 -11.74 20.99 6.44
N SER A 95 -11.44 19.80 5.89
CA SER A 95 -12.48 18.91 5.31
C SER A 95 -13.45 18.39 6.36
N LEU A 96 -12.97 18.02 7.56
CA LEU A 96 -13.86 17.62 8.66
C LEU A 96 -14.78 18.77 9.10
N THR A 97 -14.28 20.01 9.11
CA THR A 97 -15.10 21.20 9.42
C THR A 97 -16.19 21.39 8.39
N LEU A 98 -15.87 21.25 7.09
CA LEU A 98 -16.85 21.36 6.02
C LEU A 98 -17.91 20.24 6.10
N LEU A 99 -17.50 19.01 6.39
CA LEU A 99 -18.44 17.90 6.60
C LEU A 99 -19.40 18.16 7.78
N ALA A 100 -18.91 18.75 8.86
CA ALA A 100 -19.73 19.11 10.01
C ALA A 100 -20.78 20.19 9.63
N GLU A 101 -20.40 21.20 8.86
CA GLU A 101 -21.31 22.23 8.37
C GLU A 101 -22.41 21.63 7.46
N ILE A 102 -22.04 20.74 6.53
CA ILE A 102 -23.01 20.03 5.67
C ILE A 102 -24.00 19.21 6.52
N LEU A 103 -23.52 18.56 7.59
CA LEU A 103 -24.38 17.80 8.50
C LEU A 103 -25.32 18.70 9.31
N ASP A 104 -24.80 19.81 9.82
CA ASP A 104 -25.59 20.77 10.62
C ASP A 104 -26.68 21.43 9.78
N ASP A 105 -26.42 21.69 8.50
CA ASP A 105 -27.39 22.23 7.53
C ASP A 105 -28.43 21.18 7.09
N ASN A 106 -28.26 19.90 7.49
CA ASN A 106 -29.16 18.80 7.18
C ASN A 106 -29.40 18.61 5.66
N GLU A 107 -28.35 18.82 4.87
CA GLU A 107 -28.37 18.71 3.40
C GLU A 107 -28.79 17.31 2.93
N LYS A 108 -29.48 17.28 1.80
CA LYS A 108 -29.90 16.04 1.12
C LYS A 108 -29.26 15.94 -0.25
N PHE A 109 -28.85 14.76 -0.64
CA PHE A 109 -28.17 14.53 -1.92
C PHE A 109 -28.94 15.09 -3.14
N GLY A 110 -30.27 15.02 -3.14
CA GLY A 110 -31.12 15.52 -4.25
C GLY A 110 -31.34 17.05 -4.29
N ASP A 111 -31.12 17.71 -3.14
CA ASP A 111 -31.39 19.16 -2.97
C ASP A 111 -30.16 19.89 -2.41
N PHE A 112 -28.97 19.38 -2.73
CA PHE A 112 -27.70 19.86 -2.19
C PHE A 112 -27.37 21.27 -2.70
N HIS A 113 -27.10 22.21 -1.80
CA HIS A 113 -26.80 23.61 -2.14
C HIS A 113 -25.35 23.79 -2.59
N THR A 114 -25.01 23.24 -3.76
CA THR A 114 -23.64 23.20 -4.31
C THR A 114 -22.95 24.56 -4.32
N ASP A 115 -23.64 25.62 -4.81
CA ASP A 115 -23.04 26.96 -4.92
C ASP A 115 -22.66 27.54 -3.54
N HIS A 116 -23.47 27.26 -2.51
CA HIS A 116 -23.18 27.70 -1.15
C HIS A 116 -21.86 27.14 -0.62
N TYR A 117 -21.64 25.82 -0.77
CA TYR A 117 -20.42 25.18 -0.32
C TYR A 117 -19.23 25.49 -1.22
N TRP A 118 -19.45 25.70 -2.51
CA TRP A 118 -18.43 26.19 -3.42
C TRP A 118 -17.89 27.55 -2.99
N ASP A 119 -18.76 28.48 -2.62
CA ASP A 119 -18.36 29.80 -2.11
C ASP A 119 -17.59 29.69 -0.78
N ILE A 120 -17.99 28.78 0.11
CA ILE A 120 -17.29 28.52 1.36
C ILE A 120 -15.88 28.00 1.10
N ILE A 121 -15.74 26.98 0.21
CA ILE A 121 -14.46 26.39 -0.17
C ILE A 121 -13.56 27.46 -0.79
N SER A 122 -14.04 28.15 -1.84
CA SER A 122 -13.27 29.17 -2.57
C SER A 122 -12.75 30.29 -1.66
N ARG A 123 -13.59 30.74 -0.71
CA ARG A 123 -13.18 31.76 0.25
C ARG A 123 -12.10 31.24 1.22
N ARG A 124 -12.25 30.01 1.70
CA ARG A 124 -11.27 29.41 2.62
C ARG A 124 -9.94 29.11 1.94
N GLU A 125 -9.96 28.66 0.71
CA GLU A 125 -8.76 28.45 -0.11
C GLU A 125 -8.04 29.77 -0.37
N ALA A 126 -8.78 30.85 -0.65
CA ALA A 126 -8.20 32.20 -0.75
C ALA A 126 -7.55 32.70 0.57
N GLU A 127 -7.98 32.16 1.72
CA GLU A 127 -7.38 32.39 3.02
C GLU A 127 -6.20 31.43 3.30
N GLY A 128 -5.83 30.54 2.38
CA GLY A 128 -4.76 29.55 2.54
C GLY A 128 -5.19 28.29 3.30
N LYS A 129 -6.48 27.97 3.37
CA LYS A 129 -7.02 26.76 3.99
C LYS A 129 -7.38 25.76 2.91
N GLU A 130 -6.44 24.89 2.59
CA GLU A 130 -6.66 23.82 1.63
C GLU A 130 -7.52 22.71 2.24
N PHE A 131 -8.18 21.94 1.37
CA PHE A 131 -8.99 20.78 1.72
C PHE A 131 -8.36 19.51 1.17
N ILE A 132 -8.85 18.35 1.63
CA ILE A 132 -8.47 17.07 1.02
C ILE A 132 -9.04 17.03 -0.38
N ASP A 133 -8.21 16.76 -1.38
CA ASP A 133 -8.66 16.39 -2.72
C ASP A 133 -8.86 14.86 -2.80
N VAL A 134 -9.79 14.44 -3.64
CA VAL A 134 -9.99 13.01 -3.95
C VAL A 134 -8.71 12.40 -4.52
N MET A 135 -7.95 13.16 -5.29
CA MET A 135 -6.65 12.73 -5.83
C MET A 135 -5.63 12.45 -4.72
N ASP A 136 -5.60 13.28 -3.66
CA ASP A 136 -4.75 13.05 -2.47
C ASP A 136 -5.14 11.75 -1.73
N MET A 137 -6.41 11.33 -1.81
CA MET A 137 -6.87 10.07 -1.21
C MET A 137 -6.43 8.85 -2.02
N TYR A 138 -6.35 8.95 -3.34
CA TYR A 138 -5.89 7.85 -4.19
C TYR A 138 -4.41 7.50 -3.96
N ASP A 139 -3.59 8.46 -3.55
CA ASP A 139 -2.20 8.22 -3.16
C ASP A 139 -2.06 7.31 -1.92
N TYR A 140 -3.14 7.05 -1.19
CA TYR A 140 -3.15 6.29 0.07
C TYR A 140 -3.96 4.99 0.02
N LEU A 141 -4.83 4.79 -0.96
CA LEU A 141 -5.65 3.59 -1.08
C LEU A 141 -5.21 2.78 -2.31
N PRO A 142 -4.42 1.73 -2.11
CA PRO A 142 -4.09 0.82 -3.20
C PRO A 142 -5.37 0.20 -3.78
N VAL A 143 -5.33 -0.13 -5.05
CA VAL A 143 -6.41 -0.87 -5.70
C VAL A 143 -6.66 -2.16 -4.95
N SER A 144 -7.92 -2.49 -4.70
CA SER A 144 -8.28 -3.77 -4.10
C SER A 144 -7.81 -4.92 -4.97
N LEU A 145 -7.08 -5.86 -4.39
CA LEU A 145 -6.64 -7.10 -5.03
C LEU A 145 -7.62 -8.26 -4.82
N ILE A 146 -8.78 -8.01 -4.21
CA ILE A 146 -9.84 -9.02 -4.05
C ILE A 146 -10.59 -9.16 -5.37
N ARG A 147 -10.73 -10.40 -5.86
CA ARG A 147 -11.45 -10.72 -7.10
C ARG A 147 -12.37 -11.91 -6.93
N THR A 148 -13.50 -11.85 -7.61
CA THR A 148 -14.38 -13.02 -7.79
C THR A 148 -13.90 -13.81 -9.00
N VAL A 149 -13.51 -15.04 -8.78
CA VAL A 149 -13.05 -15.97 -9.82
C VAL A 149 -13.97 -17.19 -9.90
N ARG A 150 -13.99 -17.86 -11.04
CA ARG A 150 -14.77 -19.10 -11.21
C ARG A 150 -13.87 -20.33 -11.18
N CYS A 151 -14.23 -21.30 -10.34
CA CYS A 151 -13.55 -22.58 -10.34
C CYS A 151 -13.59 -23.19 -11.75
N PRO A 152 -12.45 -23.59 -12.33
CA PRO A 152 -12.40 -24.10 -13.70
C PRO A 152 -12.98 -25.51 -13.84
N TYR A 153 -13.33 -26.17 -12.72
CA TYR A 153 -13.90 -27.51 -12.70
C TYR A 153 -15.41 -27.52 -12.49
N CYS A 154 -15.93 -26.82 -11.51
CA CYS A 154 -17.37 -26.84 -11.16
C CYS A 154 -18.10 -25.51 -11.46
N GLY A 155 -17.38 -24.43 -11.80
CA GLY A 155 -17.96 -23.14 -12.12
C GLY A 155 -18.40 -22.32 -10.91
N GLU A 156 -18.15 -22.77 -9.67
CA GLU A 156 -18.44 -22.04 -8.44
C GLU A 156 -17.69 -20.70 -8.42
N GLU A 157 -18.36 -19.64 -8.00
CA GLU A 157 -17.77 -18.33 -7.82
C GLU A 157 -17.14 -18.23 -6.41
N LEU A 158 -15.88 -17.82 -6.39
CA LEU A 158 -15.07 -17.74 -5.19
C LEU A 158 -14.44 -16.36 -5.10
N GLU A 159 -14.50 -15.75 -3.93
CA GLU A 159 -13.77 -14.52 -3.64
C GLU A 159 -12.35 -14.89 -3.20
N VAL A 160 -11.35 -14.36 -3.89
CA VAL A 160 -9.93 -14.62 -3.65
C VAL A 160 -9.21 -13.29 -3.44
N ASN A 161 -8.44 -13.20 -2.35
CA ASN A 161 -7.52 -12.10 -2.14
C ASN A 161 -6.19 -12.43 -2.85
N LEU A 162 -5.92 -11.77 -3.97
CA LEU A 162 -4.73 -12.00 -4.78
C LEU A 162 -3.45 -11.46 -4.13
N GLU A 163 -3.57 -10.59 -3.10
CA GLU A 163 -2.43 -10.13 -2.29
C GLU A 163 -1.73 -11.32 -1.59
N ASP A 164 -2.47 -12.36 -1.23
CA ASP A 164 -1.91 -13.57 -0.59
C ASP A 164 -0.96 -14.34 -1.54
N TYR A 165 -1.03 -14.08 -2.83
CA TYR A 165 -0.27 -14.74 -3.91
C TYR A 165 0.64 -13.78 -4.67
N GLU A 166 0.87 -12.57 -4.16
CA GLU A 166 1.73 -11.58 -4.80
C GLU A 166 3.17 -12.10 -4.93
N THR A 167 3.66 -12.16 -6.17
CA THR A 167 5.03 -12.58 -6.50
C THR A 167 5.96 -11.41 -6.73
N GLY A 168 5.42 -10.24 -7.08
CA GLY A 168 6.19 -9.02 -7.27
C GLY A 168 5.32 -7.81 -7.53
N GLN A 169 5.93 -6.65 -7.35
CA GLN A 169 5.34 -5.36 -7.68
C GLN A 169 6.34 -4.58 -8.51
N ASN A 170 5.91 -4.14 -9.67
CA ASN A 170 6.69 -3.30 -10.57
C ASN A 170 6.08 -1.90 -10.60
N SER A 171 6.92 -0.87 -10.55
CA SER A 171 6.50 0.51 -10.73
C SER A 171 7.25 1.14 -11.89
N ASP A 172 6.54 1.83 -12.77
CA ASP A 172 7.13 2.57 -13.89
C ASP A 172 6.67 4.02 -13.83
N ASP A 173 7.62 4.95 -13.97
CA ASP A 173 7.33 6.36 -14.13
C ASP A 173 7.24 6.66 -15.64
N ARG A 174 6.02 6.71 -16.15
CA ARG A 174 5.78 6.95 -17.58
C ARG A 174 6.10 8.37 -18.04
N ASN A 175 6.75 9.21 -17.21
CA ASN A 175 6.95 10.64 -17.47
C ASN A 175 5.64 11.40 -17.82
N ASN A 176 4.51 10.86 -17.40
CA ASN A 176 3.22 11.51 -17.52
C ASN A 176 2.89 12.20 -16.20
N GLU A 177 2.26 13.36 -16.27
CA GLU A 177 1.92 14.20 -15.11
C GLU A 177 0.95 13.56 -14.10
N MET A 178 0.51 12.32 -14.32
CA MET A 178 -0.50 11.61 -13.51
C MET A 178 0.05 10.64 -12.46
N GLY A 179 1.38 10.58 -12.26
CA GLY A 179 2.00 9.74 -11.22
C GLY A 179 2.50 8.37 -11.70
N LEU A 180 2.79 7.48 -10.75
CA LEU A 180 3.37 6.16 -11.04
C LEU A 180 2.31 5.19 -11.58
N ASP A 181 2.76 4.31 -12.47
CA ASP A 181 2.10 3.09 -12.90
C ASP A 181 2.58 1.95 -12.00
N ILE A 182 1.69 1.27 -11.32
CA ILE A 182 2.04 0.12 -10.47
C ILE A 182 1.36 -1.12 -11.02
N THR A 183 2.15 -2.18 -11.19
CA THR A 183 1.66 -3.49 -11.58
C THR A 183 1.96 -4.48 -10.46
N TYR A 184 0.92 -5.16 -9.99
CA TYR A 184 0.97 -6.24 -9.01
C TYR A 184 0.93 -7.57 -9.75
N ASP A 185 2.03 -8.32 -9.71
CA ASP A 185 2.13 -9.66 -10.27
C ASP A 185 1.79 -10.69 -9.18
N PHE A 186 0.98 -11.69 -9.52
CA PHE A 186 0.60 -12.75 -8.58
C PHE A 186 0.59 -14.13 -9.25
N ASP A 187 0.86 -15.14 -8.44
CA ASP A 187 0.84 -16.54 -8.84
C ASP A 187 0.59 -17.45 -7.62
N SER A 188 -0.47 -18.22 -7.65
CA SER A 188 -0.77 -19.21 -6.63
C SER A 188 -0.06 -20.53 -6.92
N GLU A 189 1.29 -20.56 -6.85
CA GLU A 189 2.11 -21.75 -7.09
C GLU A 189 1.63 -22.99 -6.30
N ASP A 190 1.06 -22.78 -5.11
CA ASP A 190 0.56 -23.81 -4.19
C ASP A 190 -0.91 -24.15 -4.42
N ASN A 191 -1.38 -24.17 -5.65
CA ASN A 191 -2.74 -24.58 -6.04
C ASN A 191 -3.86 -24.28 -5.03
N ILE A 192 -4.76 -23.39 -5.39
CA ILE A 192 -5.93 -23.05 -4.59
C ILE A 192 -6.94 -24.23 -4.64
N GLU A 193 -7.46 -24.64 -3.50
CA GLU A 193 -8.48 -25.70 -3.43
C GLU A 193 -9.88 -25.09 -3.45
N CYS A 194 -10.73 -25.56 -4.35
CA CYS A 194 -12.13 -25.14 -4.41
C CYS A 194 -12.93 -25.76 -3.25
N PRO A 195 -13.59 -24.99 -2.40
CA PRO A 195 -14.34 -25.51 -1.26
C PRO A 195 -15.55 -26.39 -1.69
N SER A 196 -16.09 -26.19 -2.89
CA SER A 196 -17.25 -26.90 -3.39
C SER A 196 -16.92 -28.26 -4.02
N CYS A 197 -15.87 -28.35 -4.82
CA CYS A 197 -15.51 -29.58 -5.51
C CYS A 197 -14.17 -30.19 -5.09
N GLN A 198 -13.42 -29.52 -4.21
CA GLN A 198 -12.12 -29.94 -3.66
C GLN A 198 -11.03 -30.13 -4.71
N MET A 199 -11.27 -29.66 -5.93
CA MET A 199 -10.25 -29.70 -7.00
C MET A 199 -9.32 -28.51 -6.83
N LYS A 200 -8.03 -28.76 -7.08
CA LYS A 200 -6.98 -27.74 -7.06
C LYS A 200 -6.87 -27.05 -8.40
N TYR A 201 -6.60 -25.74 -8.35
CA TYR A 201 -6.40 -24.92 -9.53
C TYR A 201 -5.42 -23.78 -9.23
N ARG A 202 -4.89 -23.17 -10.27
CA ARG A 202 -3.91 -22.08 -10.19
C ARG A 202 -4.54 -20.78 -10.67
N ILE A 203 -4.24 -19.69 -9.99
CA ILE A 203 -4.55 -18.34 -10.43
C ILE A 203 -3.23 -17.60 -10.60
N PHE A 204 -3.05 -16.94 -11.73
CA PHE A 204 -1.86 -16.13 -11.99
C PHE A 204 -2.19 -14.99 -12.94
N GLY A 205 -1.34 -13.96 -12.93
CA GLY A 205 -1.51 -12.80 -13.76
C GLY A 205 -1.04 -11.52 -13.11
N TRP A 206 -1.71 -10.42 -13.46
CA TRP A 206 -1.36 -9.11 -12.94
C TRP A 206 -2.59 -8.20 -12.87
N ILE A 207 -2.51 -7.23 -11.94
CA ILE A 207 -3.43 -6.10 -11.81
C ILE A 207 -2.59 -4.83 -11.89
N ARG A 208 -3.07 -3.85 -12.63
CA ARG A 208 -2.41 -2.54 -12.82
C ARG A 208 -3.27 -1.41 -12.30
N GLU A 209 -2.62 -0.48 -11.61
CA GLU A 209 -3.18 0.81 -11.27
C GLU A 209 -2.42 1.95 -11.93
N TYR A 210 -3.17 2.93 -12.46
CA TYR A 210 -2.63 4.15 -13.04
C TYR A 210 -3.70 5.25 -13.11
N PRO A 211 -3.46 6.42 -12.48
CA PRO A 211 -2.41 6.68 -11.50
C PRO A 211 -2.57 5.83 -10.23
N ILE A 212 -1.62 5.91 -9.29
CA ILE A 212 -1.68 5.20 -8.01
C ILE A 212 -3.08 5.32 -7.38
N GLY A 213 -3.65 4.18 -6.95
CA GLY A 213 -4.99 4.09 -6.36
C GLY A 213 -6.14 4.01 -7.38
N ALA A 214 -5.91 4.23 -8.67
CA ALA A 214 -6.91 4.08 -9.71
C ALA A 214 -6.69 2.79 -10.52
N TYR A 215 -7.73 1.93 -10.54
CA TYR A 215 -7.71 0.74 -11.41
C TYR A 215 -7.54 1.14 -12.88
N ASP A 216 -6.57 0.55 -13.55
CA ASP A 216 -6.32 0.71 -14.99
C ASP A 216 -6.74 -0.54 -15.76
N SER A 217 -6.10 -1.66 -15.47
CA SER A 217 -6.30 -2.90 -16.23
C SER A 217 -5.85 -4.11 -15.43
N GLU A 218 -6.29 -5.30 -15.87
CA GLU A 218 -5.87 -6.55 -15.27
C GLU A 218 -5.86 -7.68 -16.29
N ASN A 219 -5.06 -8.70 -16.02
CA ASN A 219 -5.09 -9.97 -16.72
C ASN A 219 -5.01 -11.10 -15.68
N ILE A 220 -6.14 -11.73 -15.41
CA ILE A 220 -6.27 -12.80 -14.43
C ILE A 220 -6.58 -14.10 -15.14
N ILE A 221 -5.72 -15.07 -15.00
CA ILE A 221 -5.85 -16.37 -15.62
C ILE A 221 -6.11 -17.43 -14.54
N VAL A 222 -7.19 -18.16 -14.68
CA VAL A 222 -7.55 -19.31 -13.84
C VAL A 222 -7.34 -20.58 -14.65
N SER A 223 -6.45 -21.45 -14.22
CA SER A 223 -6.12 -22.70 -14.95
C SER A 223 -6.35 -23.91 -14.08
N LYS A 224 -6.71 -25.02 -14.71
CA LYS A 224 -6.70 -26.35 -14.09
C LYS A 224 -5.26 -26.71 -13.76
N GLU A 225 -5.08 -27.51 -12.70
CA GLU A 225 -3.78 -28.12 -12.42
C GLU A 225 -3.31 -28.87 -13.68
N THR A 226 -2.12 -28.53 -14.17
CA THR A 226 -1.53 -29.29 -15.27
C THR A 226 -0.88 -30.52 -14.65
N GLU A 227 -1.43 -31.72 -14.90
CA GLU A 227 -0.72 -32.96 -14.57
C GLU A 227 0.66 -32.93 -15.26
N VAL A 228 1.71 -32.94 -14.44
CA VAL A 228 3.12 -33.05 -14.90
C VAL A 228 3.47 -34.53 -15.09
#